data_d6b193ac20dcb200af7c8f36e0f7776c
#
_entry.id   d6b193ac20dcb200af7c8f36e0f7776c
#
_cell.length_a   1.000
_cell.length_b   1.000
_cell.length_c   1.000
_cell.angle_alpha   90.00
_cell.angle_beta   90.00
_cell.angle_gamma   90.00
#
_symmetry.space_group_name_H-M   'P 1'
#
loop_
_entity.id
_entity.type
_entity.pdbx_description
1 polymer ?
#
loop_
_entity_poly.entity_id
_entity_poly.type
_entity_poly.pdbx_seq_one_letter_code
_entity_poly.pdbx_strand_id
1 'polypeptide(L)'
;MNLPSNLLPSYSLRERNTLGFTVSAQMAAPITTPSQIPEAIAYAKAQGLPYQVLGGGSNVVLPSQLLGLTLLMDMDVIEVIQNTDAGVQLRVAAGVSWHHFVGWTLDHGYGGLENLALIPGAVGAAPIQNIGAYGVEVKDYVEHVEAFDCESMQWVKLYQSDCQFSYRNSIFKANPSRYVISTVVFNLPHTWQPRITYADLQSYFVNRSIDSIAPKDIFTAVCAIRSQKLPDPKVIGNVGSFFQNTIVSNAHLFTLKEQFPIIVSYTAWPTLS
;
A
#
# COMPACT_ATOMS: atom_id res chain seq x y z
N MET A 1 -13.63 16.19 27.70
CA MET A 1 -12.62 16.06 26.62
C MET A 1 -12.84 17.20 25.64
N ASN A 2 -11.79 17.91 25.29
CA ASN A 2 -11.90 18.95 24.27
C ASN A 2 -12.12 18.29 22.90
N LEU A 3 -12.96 18.91 22.08
CA LEU A 3 -13.18 18.52 20.69
C LEU A 3 -11.82 18.64 19.94
N PRO A 4 -11.36 17.61 19.19
CA PRO A 4 -10.21 17.80 18.33
C PRO A 4 -10.45 18.99 17.41
N SER A 5 -9.49 19.90 17.32
CA SER A 5 -9.64 21.20 16.64
C SER A 5 -9.82 21.09 15.11
N ASN A 6 -9.62 19.88 14.55
CA ASN A 6 -9.63 19.61 13.11
C ASN A 6 -10.83 18.75 12.66
N LEU A 7 -11.90 18.63 13.45
CA LEU A 7 -13.08 17.86 13.06
C LEU A 7 -13.92 18.62 12.02
N LEU A 8 -14.24 17.91 10.94
CA LEU A 8 -15.03 18.43 9.80
C LEU A 8 -16.33 17.64 9.68
N PRO A 9 -17.50 18.22 10.03
CA PRO A 9 -18.79 17.54 9.86
C PRO A 9 -19.20 17.47 8.38
N SER A 10 -19.90 16.42 8.02
CA SER A 10 -20.47 16.21 6.67
C SER A 10 -19.45 16.41 5.54
N TYR A 11 -18.24 15.87 5.75
CA TYR A 11 -17.11 16.07 4.83
C TYR A 11 -17.28 15.26 3.54
N SER A 12 -17.12 15.90 2.38
CA SER A 12 -17.16 15.22 1.08
C SER A 12 -15.92 14.36 0.86
N LEU A 13 -16.14 13.08 0.54
CA LEU A 13 -15.08 12.12 0.20
C LEU A 13 -14.98 11.88 -1.32
N ARG A 14 -15.61 12.70 -2.15
CA ARG A 14 -15.60 12.53 -3.61
C ARG A 14 -14.19 12.52 -4.18
N GLU A 15 -13.33 13.41 -3.71
CA GLU A 15 -11.92 13.49 -4.11
C GLU A 15 -11.01 12.53 -3.31
N ARG A 16 -11.59 11.73 -2.43
CA ARG A 16 -10.90 10.78 -1.54
C ARG A 16 -11.25 9.32 -1.86
N ASN A 17 -11.77 9.05 -3.06
CA ASN A 17 -11.98 7.70 -3.56
C ASN A 17 -11.80 7.65 -5.08
N THR A 18 -11.12 6.62 -5.56
CA THR A 18 -10.78 6.47 -6.97
C THR A 18 -11.93 5.99 -7.86
N LEU A 19 -13.08 5.62 -7.28
CA LEU A 19 -14.33 5.38 -8.00
C LEU A 19 -15.05 6.69 -8.36
N GLY A 20 -14.67 7.82 -7.75
CA GLY A 20 -15.30 9.11 -7.97
C GLY A 20 -16.74 9.21 -7.45
N PHE A 21 -17.12 8.30 -6.55
CA PHE A 21 -18.46 8.29 -5.95
C PHE A 21 -18.69 9.52 -5.07
N THR A 22 -19.88 10.08 -5.17
CA THR A 22 -20.33 11.13 -4.26
C THR A 22 -20.68 10.53 -2.91
N VAL A 23 -19.69 10.52 -2.02
CA VAL A 23 -19.76 9.94 -0.67
C VAL A 23 -19.43 11.04 0.32
N SER A 24 -20.02 10.98 1.51
CA SER A 24 -19.68 11.86 2.63
C SER A 24 -19.25 11.06 3.86
N ALA A 25 -18.37 11.64 4.68
CA ALA A 25 -18.13 11.21 6.05
C ALA A 25 -19.06 11.99 6.98
N GLN A 26 -19.67 11.31 7.97
CA GLN A 26 -20.44 11.98 9.02
C GLN A 26 -19.55 13.01 9.75
N MET A 27 -18.35 12.58 10.11
CA MET A 27 -17.26 13.44 10.59
C MET A 27 -15.96 12.98 9.98
N ALA A 28 -15.09 13.91 9.62
CA ALA A 28 -13.73 13.63 9.19
C ALA A 28 -12.72 14.34 10.09
N ALA A 29 -11.58 13.71 10.30
CA ALA A 29 -10.42 14.28 10.98
C ALA A 29 -9.19 14.17 10.05
N PRO A 30 -8.74 15.25 9.39
CA PRO A 30 -7.46 15.27 8.72
C PRO A 30 -6.34 15.04 9.74
N ILE A 31 -5.52 14.03 9.50
CA ILE A 31 -4.38 13.64 10.35
C ILE A 31 -3.11 14.09 9.64
N THR A 32 -2.54 15.19 10.08
CA THR A 32 -1.32 15.78 9.52
C THR A 32 -0.09 15.54 10.40
N THR A 33 -0.31 15.10 11.66
CA THR A 33 0.76 14.71 12.59
C THR A 33 0.37 13.44 13.34
N PRO A 34 1.34 12.60 13.76
CA PRO A 34 1.03 11.38 14.51
C PRO A 34 0.27 11.63 15.82
N SER A 35 0.54 12.74 16.52
CA SER A 35 -0.10 13.07 17.80
C SER A 35 -1.61 13.23 17.73
N GLN A 36 -2.17 13.55 16.56
CA GLN A 36 -3.60 13.68 16.34
C GLN A 36 -4.34 12.33 16.33
N ILE A 37 -3.64 11.21 16.08
CA ILE A 37 -4.26 9.88 16.05
C ILE A 37 -4.84 9.49 17.42
N PRO A 38 -4.08 9.50 18.53
CA PRO A 38 -4.61 9.17 19.86
C PRO A 38 -5.80 10.06 20.26
N GLU A 39 -5.74 11.36 19.94
CA GLU A 39 -6.79 12.32 20.25
C GLU A 39 -8.10 11.98 19.51
N ALA A 40 -8.00 11.70 18.22
CA ALA A 40 -9.15 11.32 17.38
C ALA A 40 -9.77 10.00 17.85
N ILE A 41 -8.96 8.99 18.15
CA ILE A 41 -9.42 7.69 18.65
C ILE A 41 -10.07 7.82 20.05
N ALA A 42 -9.45 8.56 20.96
CA ALA A 42 -10.00 8.82 22.29
C ALA A 42 -11.36 9.54 22.20
N TYR A 43 -11.46 10.53 21.31
CA TYR A 43 -12.73 11.23 21.06
C TYR A 43 -13.81 10.27 20.53
N ALA A 44 -13.51 9.48 19.51
CA ALA A 44 -14.47 8.52 18.92
C ALA A 44 -14.98 7.54 20.01
N LYS A 45 -14.07 6.97 20.81
CA LYS A 45 -14.43 6.05 21.90
C LYS A 45 -15.31 6.73 22.95
N ALA A 46 -14.97 7.95 23.38
CA ALA A 46 -15.73 8.69 24.39
C ALA A 46 -17.14 9.06 23.92
N GLN A 47 -17.35 9.25 22.62
CA GLN A 47 -18.64 9.52 22.01
C GLN A 47 -19.39 8.24 21.57
N GLY A 48 -18.82 7.06 21.75
CA GLY A 48 -19.41 5.80 21.30
C GLY A 48 -19.52 5.72 19.76
N LEU A 49 -18.65 6.43 19.01
CA LEU A 49 -18.70 6.49 17.55
C LEU A 49 -17.81 5.39 16.94
N PRO A 50 -18.26 4.71 15.89
CA PRO A 50 -17.38 3.92 15.06
C PRO A 50 -16.33 4.83 14.41
N TYR A 51 -15.16 4.27 14.10
CA TYR A 51 -14.13 4.99 13.37
C TYR A 51 -13.51 4.12 12.29
N GLN A 52 -13.03 4.77 11.23
CA GLN A 52 -12.29 4.16 10.14
C GLN A 52 -11.15 5.06 9.68
N VAL A 53 -10.14 4.44 9.07
CA VAL A 53 -8.99 5.13 8.49
C VAL A 53 -9.12 5.12 6.96
N LEU A 54 -8.93 6.25 6.33
CA LEU A 54 -8.93 6.39 4.89
C LEU A 54 -7.60 7.02 4.43
N GLY A 55 -6.86 6.28 3.58
CA GLY A 55 -5.73 6.81 2.83
C GLY A 55 -6.17 7.37 1.49
N GLY A 56 -5.54 6.94 0.39
CA GLY A 56 -5.88 7.37 -0.97
C GLY A 56 -7.22 6.89 -1.52
N GLY A 57 -8.00 6.07 -0.78
CA GLY A 57 -9.32 5.59 -1.20
C GLY A 57 -9.34 4.75 -2.48
N SER A 58 -8.23 4.09 -2.81
CA SER A 58 -8.03 3.40 -4.09
C SER A 58 -8.36 1.90 -4.06
N ASN A 59 -8.69 1.37 -2.88
CA ASN A 59 -8.99 -0.06 -2.70
C ASN A 59 -10.22 -0.27 -1.81
N VAL A 60 -11.18 0.62 -1.92
CA VAL A 60 -12.40 0.60 -1.11
C VAL A 60 -13.62 0.95 -1.96
N VAL A 61 -14.74 0.30 -1.66
CA VAL A 61 -16.06 0.68 -2.16
C VAL A 61 -16.81 1.31 -0.99
N LEU A 62 -16.93 2.63 -1.00
CA LEU A 62 -17.53 3.37 0.10
C LEU A 62 -19.07 3.40 -0.03
N PRO A 63 -19.81 3.27 1.07
CA PRO A 63 -21.26 3.54 1.09
C PRO A 63 -21.52 5.04 0.86
N SER A 64 -22.75 5.42 0.58
CA SER A 64 -23.13 6.83 0.34
C SER A 64 -22.75 7.76 1.49
N GLN A 65 -22.73 7.23 2.73
CA GLN A 65 -22.25 7.93 3.90
C GLN A 65 -21.45 7.00 4.82
N LEU A 66 -20.25 7.42 5.22
CA LEU A 66 -19.48 6.80 6.28
C LEU A 66 -19.94 7.35 7.63
N LEU A 67 -20.46 6.48 8.48
CA LEU A 67 -20.89 6.83 9.83
C LEU A 67 -19.70 6.95 10.78
N GLY A 68 -19.85 7.77 11.82
CA GLY A 68 -18.83 7.98 12.83
C GLY A 68 -17.70 8.88 12.37
N LEU A 69 -16.47 8.56 12.79
CA LEU A 69 -15.28 9.36 12.54
C LEU A 69 -14.39 8.72 11.47
N THR A 70 -14.08 9.46 10.42
CA THR A 70 -13.13 9.06 9.37
C THR A 70 -11.81 9.81 9.57
N LEU A 71 -10.73 9.09 9.88
CA LEU A 71 -9.38 9.63 9.93
C LEU A 71 -8.85 9.68 8.49
N LEU A 72 -8.51 10.89 8.01
CA LEU A 72 -7.92 11.11 6.69
C LEU A 72 -6.41 11.21 6.86
N MET A 73 -5.64 10.26 6.33
CA MET A 73 -4.20 10.22 6.51
C MET A 73 -3.51 11.20 5.55
N ASP A 74 -3.26 12.42 6.02
CA ASP A 74 -2.70 13.55 5.24
C ASP A 74 -1.26 13.92 5.67
N MET A 75 -0.59 13.05 6.41
CA MET A 75 0.83 13.21 6.74
C MET A 75 1.69 12.97 5.49
N ASP A 76 2.56 13.92 5.14
CA ASP A 76 3.34 13.90 3.90
C ASP A 76 4.81 14.23 4.17
N VAL A 77 5.53 13.26 4.76
CA VAL A 77 6.97 13.39 5.10
C VAL A 77 7.72 12.14 4.65
N ILE A 78 8.85 12.33 3.95
CA ILE A 78 9.85 11.31 3.63
C ILE A 78 11.16 11.73 4.26
N GLU A 79 11.74 10.87 5.09
CA GLU A 79 12.97 11.15 5.84
C GLU A 79 13.98 10.02 5.62
N VAL A 80 15.23 10.38 5.30
CA VAL A 80 16.37 9.46 5.33
C VAL A 80 16.89 9.40 6.76
N ILE A 81 16.63 8.29 7.46
CA ILE A 81 17.04 8.14 8.86
C ILE A 81 18.37 7.45 9.03
N GLN A 82 18.79 6.67 8.03
CA GLN A 82 20.09 6.02 8.01
C GLN A 82 20.53 5.80 6.57
N ASN A 83 21.82 5.99 6.29
CA ASN A 83 22.44 5.66 5.01
C ASN A 83 23.83 5.06 5.29
N THR A 84 24.03 3.79 4.96
CA THR A 84 25.25 3.02 5.20
C THR A 84 25.68 2.32 3.91
N ASP A 85 26.84 1.67 3.88
CA ASP A 85 27.29 0.90 2.72
C ASP A 85 26.35 -0.25 2.35
N ALA A 86 25.55 -0.77 3.31
CA ALA A 86 24.59 -1.86 3.08
C ALA A 86 23.27 -1.39 2.43
N GLY A 87 22.86 -0.16 2.72
CA GLY A 87 21.59 0.36 2.23
C GLY A 87 21.14 1.62 2.95
N VAL A 88 19.95 2.09 2.55
CA VAL A 88 19.32 3.27 3.10
C VAL A 88 18.03 2.89 3.85
N GLN A 89 17.84 3.49 5.03
CA GLN A 89 16.56 3.42 5.74
C GLN A 89 15.78 4.72 5.56
N LEU A 90 14.54 4.56 5.10
CA LEU A 90 13.61 5.65 4.82
C LEU A 90 12.42 5.55 5.76
N ARG A 91 12.17 6.60 6.52
CA ARG A 91 10.99 6.75 7.37
C ARG A 91 9.95 7.57 6.61
N VAL A 92 8.80 6.97 6.30
CA VAL A 92 7.81 7.54 5.39
C VAL A 92 6.45 7.62 6.05
N ALA A 93 5.86 8.80 6.08
CA ALA A 93 4.55 9.03 6.68
C ALA A 93 3.43 8.34 5.90
N ALA A 94 2.40 7.92 6.63
CA ALA A 94 1.31 7.08 6.10
C ALA A 94 0.50 7.72 4.98
N GLY A 95 0.42 9.06 4.90
CA GLY A 95 -0.33 9.80 3.90
C GLY A 95 0.41 10.00 2.57
N VAL A 96 1.74 9.79 2.53
CA VAL A 96 2.54 9.93 1.31
C VAL A 96 1.96 9.06 0.19
N SER A 97 1.76 9.64 -1.01
CA SER A 97 1.36 8.87 -2.18
C SER A 97 2.38 7.78 -2.49
N TRP A 98 1.93 6.53 -2.61
CA TRP A 98 2.81 5.39 -2.90
C TRP A 98 3.62 5.58 -4.18
N HIS A 99 2.95 5.96 -5.28
CA HIS A 99 3.65 6.15 -6.56
C HIS A 99 4.66 7.30 -6.52
N HIS A 100 4.31 8.40 -5.83
CA HIS A 100 5.26 9.49 -5.59
C HIS A 100 6.47 9.01 -4.81
N PHE A 101 6.27 8.24 -3.74
CA PHE A 101 7.36 7.68 -2.94
C PHE A 101 8.31 6.80 -3.78
N VAL A 102 7.75 5.89 -4.60
CA VAL A 102 8.57 5.07 -5.51
C VAL A 102 9.39 5.95 -6.47
N GLY A 103 8.79 6.98 -7.06
CA GLY A 103 9.53 7.93 -7.92
C GLY A 103 10.61 8.67 -7.15
N TRP A 104 10.29 9.15 -5.95
CA TRP A 104 11.22 9.84 -5.07
C TRP A 104 12.45 8.97 -4.72
N THR A 105 12.27 7.68 -4.41
CA THR A 105 13.40 6.78 -4.13
C THR A 105 14.35 6.68 -5.32
N LEU A 106 13.81 6.55 -6.52
CA LEU A 106 14.61 6.45 -7.75
C LEU A 106 15.34 7.74 -8.11
N ASP A 107 14.76 8.91 -7.83
CA ASP A 107 15.38 10.21 -8.03
C ASP A 107 16.57 10.43 -7.08
N HIS A 108 16.57 9.75 -5.93
CA HIS A 108 17.66 9.74 -4.96
C HIS A 108 18.65 8.56 -5.15
N GLY A 109 18.48 7.75 -6.20
CA GLY A 109 19.35 6.62 -6.51
C GLY A 109 19.07 5.34 -5.70
N TYR A 110 17.93 5.24 -5.04
CA TYR A 110 17.52 4.09 -4.22
C TYR A 110 16.59 3.17 -5.01
N GLY A 111 17.13 2.08 -5.57
CA GLY A 111 16.33 1.05 -6.26
C GLY A 111 15.71 0.05 -5.30
N GLY A 112 14.73 -0.72 -5.81
CA GLY A 112 14.06 -1.83 -5.11
C GLY A 112 12.53 -1.78 -5.22
N LEU A 113 11.93 -0.61 -5.24
CA LEU A 113 10.48 -0.44 -5.26
C LEU A 113 9.88 -0.22 -6.66
N GLU A 114 10.69 -0.13 -7.70
CA GLU A 114 10.30 0.19 -9.08
C GLU A 114 9.22 -0.74 -9.66
N ASN A 115 9.25 -2.04 -9.32
CA ASN A 115 8.23 -3.02 -9.72
C ASN A 115 6.84 -2.70 -9.15
N LEU A 116 6.79 -1.95 -8.06
CA LEU A 116 5.55 -1.55 -7.38
C LEU A 116 5.07 -0.15 -7.83
N ALA A 117 5.66 0.39 -8.91
CA ALA A 117 5.25 1.66 -9.48
C ALA A 117 3.78 1.66 -9.91
N LEU A 118 3.17 2.84 -9.91
CA LEU A 118 1.78 3.08 -10.33
C LEU A 118 0.73 2.25 -9.58
N ILE A 119 1.07 1.65 -8.42
CA ILE A 119 0.06 1.13 -7.49
C ILE A 119 -0.57 2.36 -6.82
N PRO A 120 -1.89 2.55 -6.94
CA PRO A 120 -2.55 3.69 -6.33
C PRO A 120 -2.67 3.51 -4.82
N GLY A 121 -2.77 4.63 -4.09
CA GLY A 121 -2.95 4.64 -2.65
C GLY A 121 -1.82 5.33 -1.90
N ALA A 122 -1.81 5.18 -0.59
CA ALA A 122 -0.86 5.81 0.32
C ALA A 122 0.10 4.79 0.94
N VAL A 123 1.27 5.25 1.38
CA VAL A 123 2.31 4.43 2.02
C VAL A 123 1.77 3.65 3.22
N GLY A 124 0.95 4.27 4.08
CA GLY A 124 0.37 3.58 5.23
C GLY A 124 -0.63 2.47 4.88
N ALA A 125 -1.19 2.49 3.65
CA ALA A 125 -2.06 1.41 3.17
C ALA A 125 -1.28 0.23 2.56
N ALA A 126 -0.02 0.43 2.19
CA ALA A 126 0.80 -0.58 1.53
C ALA A 126 1.00 -1.86 2.37
N PRO A 127 1.31 -1.79 3.69
CA PRO A 127 1.47 -2.98 4.53
C PRO A 127 0.16 -3.73 4.78
N ILE A 128 -1.00 -3.06 4.72
CA ILE A 128 -2.28 -3.66 5.14
C ILE A 128 -2.56 -4.96 4.36
N GLN A 129 -2.38 -4.94 3.06
CA GLN A 129 -2.55 -6.13 2.24
C GLN A 129 -1.25 -6.57 1.54
N ASN A 130 -0.11 -6.20 2.10
CA ASN A 130 1.19 -6.55 1.55
C ASN A 130 1.19 -6.33 0.03
N ILE A 131 1.07 -5.08 -0.41
CA ILE A 131 0.96 -4.78 -1.85
C ILE A 131 2.09 -5.44 -2.63
N GLY A 132 1.77 -5.94 -3.81
CA GLY A 132 2.75 -6.64 -4.64
C GLY A 132 2.36 -6.60 -6.11
N ALA A 133 3.38 -6.50 -6.95
CA ALA A 133 3.27 -6.53 -8.39
C ALA A 133 4.59 -6.96 -9.03
N TYR A 134 4.53 -7.57 -10.20
CA TYR A 134 5.70 -7.94 -11.02
C TYR A 134 6.82 -8.66 -10.24
N GLY A 135 6.43 -9.59 -9.36
CA GLY A 135 7.37 -10.44 -8.61
C GLY A 135 8.02 -9.78 -7.39
N VAL A 136 7.50 -8.65 -6.91
CA VAL A 136 7.95 -7.94 -5.72
C VAL A 136 6.77 -7.74 -4.78
N GLU A 137 6.98 -7.87 -3.49
CA GLU A 137 6.00 -7.52 -2.45
C GLU A 137 6.60 -6.45 -1.53
N VAL A 138 5.76 -5.58 -0.96
CA VAL A 138 6.24 -4.48 -0.09
C VAL A 138 6.96 -5.01 1.14
N LYS A 139 6.58 -6.17 1.66
CA LYS A 139 7.25 -6.84 2.79
C LYS A 139 8.74 -7.04 2.57
N ASP A 140 9.19 -7.20 1.30
CA ASP A 140 10.60 -7.43 0.97
C ASP A 140 11.50 -6.26 1.40
N TYR A 141 10.89 -5.08 1.62
CA TYR A 141 11.58 -3.84 1.94
C TYR A 141 11.11 -3.17 3.24
N VAL A 142 10.05 -3.65 3.87
CA VAL A 142 9.58 -3.12 5.16
C VAL A 142 10.50 -3.58 6.27
N GLU A 143 11.13 -2.62 6.96
CA GLU A 143 11.90 -2.85 8.18
C GLU A 143 10.96 -2.97 9.38
N HIS A 144 10.10 -1.97 9.55
CA HIS A 144 9.05 -1.98 10.58
C HIS A 144 7.93 -0.97 10.24
N VAL A 145 6.81 -1.13 10.92
CA VAL A 145 5.66 -0.23 10.86
C VAL A 145 5.46 0.41 12.23
N GLU A 146 5.32 1.73 12.26
CA GLU A 146 4.93 2.47 13.46
C GLU A 146 3.42 2.70 13.41
N ALA A 147 2.71 2.21 14.40
CA ALA A 147 1.26 2.31 14.46
C ALA A 147 0.76 2.64 15.87
N PHE A 148 -0.42 3.22 15.96
CA PHE A 148 -1.15 3.36 17.20
C PHE A 148 -2.08 2.15 17.37
N ASP A 149 -1.88 1.37 18.43
CA ASP A 149 -2.77 0.27 18.80
C ASP A 149 -3.97 0.84 19.57
N CYS A 150 -5.11 0.82 18.90
CA CYS A 150 -6.36 1.37 19.45
C CYS A 150 -6.94 0.52 20.58
N GLU A 151 -6.53 -0.72 20.78
CA GLU A 151 -6.96 -1.54 21.92
C GLU A 151 -6.20 -1.16 23.17
N SER A 152 -4.87 -1.16 23.13
CA SER A 152 -4.03 -0.79 24.26
C SER A 152 -3.88 0.71 24.45
N MET A 153 -4.29 1.54 23.49
CA MET A 153 -4.08 2.99 23.44
C MET A 153 -2.59 3.38 23.54
N GLN A 154 -1.72 2.61 22.93
CA GLN A 154 -0.27 2.81 22.94
C GLN A 154 0.31 2.85 21.53
N TRP A 155 1.42 3.54 21.37
CA TRP A 155 2.25 3.44 20.17
C TRP A 155 2.99 2.12 20.18
N VAL A 156 2.98 1.45 19.03
CA VAL A 156 3.67 0.17 18.81
C VAL A 156 4.57 0.28 17.60
N LYS A 157 5.69 -0.43 17.67
CA LYS A 157 6.62 -0.66 16.57
C LYS A 157 6.55 -2.14 16.22
N LEU A 158 6.08 -2.44 15.02
CA LEU A 158 5.92 -3.80 14.51
C LEU A 158 6.99 -4.06 13.47
N TYR A 159 7.97 -4.89 13.77
CA TYR A 159 8.98 -5.32 12.82
C TYR A 159 8.36 -6.19 11.73
N GLN A 160 9.07 -6.39 10.64
CA GLN A 160 8.60 -7.18 9.50
C GLN A 160 8.05 -8.55 9.92
N SER A 161 8.69 -9.25 10.88
CA SER A 161 8.24 -10.51 11.45
C SER A 161 6.91 -10.41 12.19
N ASP A 162 6.67 -9.30 12.91
CA ASP A 162 5.46 -9.07 13.68
C ASP A 162 4.27 -8.76 12.80
N CYS A 163 4.52 -8.22 11.59
CA CYS A 163 3.49 -7.86 10.62
C CYS A 163 2.75 -9.06 10.00
N GLN A 164 3.24 -10.29 10.18
CA GLN A 164 2.62 -11.53 9.70
C GLN A 164 2.23 -11.46 8.21
N PHE A 165 3.13 -10.90 7.39
CA PHE A 165 2.87 -10.72 5.96
C PHE A 165 2.70 -12.07 5.25
N SER A 166 1.65 -12.15 4.45
CA SER A 166 1.41 -13.24 3.51
C SER A 166 0.79 -12.69 2.22
N TYR A 167 0.45 -13.56 1.27
CA TYR A 167 -0.15 -13.12 0.01
C TYR A 167 -1.43 -12.31 0.25
N ARG A 168 -1.39 -11.02 -0.06
CA ARG A 168 -2.49 -10.04 0.14
C ARG A 168 -3.05 -10.01 1.56
N ASN A 169 -2.21 -10.28 2.57
CA ASN A 169 -2.60 -10.28 3.97
C ASN A 169 -1.49 -9.80 4.91
N SER A 170 -1.89 -9.37 6.12
CA SER A 170 -1.03 -8.95 7.21
C SER A 170 -1.79 -8.97 8.54
N ILE A 171 -1.11 -8.74 9.66
CA ILE A 171 -1.73 -8.52 10.97
C ILE A 171 -2.71 -7.33 10.94
N PHE A 172 -2.43 -6.30 10.14
CA PHE A 172 -3.28 -5.10 10.02
C PHE A 172 -4.62 -5.42 9.35
N LYS A 173 -4.60 -6.27 8.32
CA LYS A 173 -5.82 -6.72 7.63
C LYS A 173 -6.59 -7.74 8.47
N ALA A 174 -5.89 -8.61 9.20
CA ALA A 174 -6.51 -9.60 10.08
C ALA A 174 -7.19 -8.97 11.31
N ASN A 175 -6.74 -7.77 11.73
CA ASN A 175 -7.28 -7.04 12.88
C ASN A 175 -7.78 -5.65 12.46
N PRO A 176 -8.88 -5.56 11.73
CA PRO A 176 -9.42 -4.29 11.23
C PRO A 176 -9.72 -3.35 12.40
N SER A 177 -9.43 -2.07 12.20
CA SER A 177 -9.63 -0.99 13.19
C SER A 177 -8.78 -1.06 14.45
N ARG A 178 -7.90 -2.07 14.60
CA ARG A 178 -6.99 -2.12 15.75
C ARG A 178 -5.80 -1.19 15.59
N TYR A 179 -5.15 -1.21 14.44
CA TYR A 179 -3.93 -0.45 14.20
C TYR A 179 -4.17 0.73 13.26
N VAL A 180 -3.78 1.92 13.70
CA VAL A 180 -3.70 3.10 12.84
C VAL A 180 -2.24 3.35 12.49
N ILE A 181 -1.86 3.02 11.27
CA ILE A 181 -0.48 3.18 10.79
C ILE A 181 -0.18 4.66 10.60
N SER A 182 0.87 5.15 11.26
CA SER A 182 1.36 6.52 11.11
C SER A 182 2.56 6.60 10.17
N THR A 183 3.39 5.56 10.15
CA THR A 183 4.68 5.58 9.46
C THR A 183 5.06 4.17 9.04
N VAL A 184 5.72 4.06 7.90
CA VAL A 184 6.39 2.82 7.46
C VAL A 184 7.86 3.12 7.28
N VAL A 185 8.72 2.28 7.85
CA VAL A 185 10.17 2.36 7.66
C VAL A 185 10.59 1.28 6.67
N PHE A 186 11.24 1.73 5.62
CA PHE A 186 11.76 0.88 4.56
C PHE A 186 13.28 0.74 4.67
N ASN A 187 13.80 -0.43 4.30
CA ASN A 187 15.23 -0.68 4.15
C ASN A 187 15.50 -1.07 2.69
N LEU A 188 16.15 -0.18 1.92
CA LEU A 188 16.45 -0.38 0.51
C LEU A 188 17.95 -0.67 0.37
N PRO A 189 18.37 -1.81 -0.22
CA PRO A 189 19.79 -2.16 -0.36
C PRO A 189 20.46 -1.30 -1.44
N HIS A 190 21.73 -0.96 -1.26
CA HIS A 190 22.54 -0.32 -2.32
C HIS A 190 22.92 -1.30 -3.43
N THR A 191 23.08 -2.59 -3.08
CA THR A 191 23.28 -3.65 -4.09
C THR A 191 21.97 -4.02 -4.74
N TRP A 192 21.64 -3.29 -5.81
CA TRP A 192 20.40 -3.50 -6.55
C TRP A 192 20.56 -4.59 -7.62
N GLN A 193 19.51 -5.37 -7.84
CA GLN A 193 19.40 -6.36 -8.91
C GLN A 193 18.06 -6.24 -9.63
N PRO A 194 18.03 -6.28 -10.98
CA PRO A 194 16.79 -6.16 -11.74
C PRO A 194 15.86 -7.37 -11.50
N ARG A 195 14.63 -7.12 -11.10
CA ARG A 195 13.60 -8.16 -10.97
C ARG A 195 12.64 -8.11 -12.16
N ILE A 196 12.98 -8.84 -13.23
CA ILE A 196 12.23 -8.86 -14.50
C ILE A 196 11.72 -10.25 -14.88
N THR A 197 11.55 -11.16 -13.91
CA THR A 197 11.07 -12.53 -14.14
C THR A 197 9.61 -12.61 -14.57
N TYR A 198 8.84 -11.54 -14.42
CA TYR A 198 7.45 -11.49 -14.82
C TYR A 198 7.31 -11.36 -16.34
N ALA A 199 6.43 -12.15 -16.97
CA ALA A 199 6.34 -12.28 -18.43
C ALA A 199 6.22 -10.94 -19.18
N ASP A 200 5.42 -10.01 -18.66
CA ASP A 200 5.27 -8.69 -19.30
C ASP A 200 6.59 -7.90 -19.32
N LEU A 201 7.36 -7.95 -18.21
CA LEU A 201 8.65 -7.27 -18.14
C LEU A 201 9.71 -7.98 -19.00
N GLN A 202 9.72 -9.31 -19.03
CA GLN A 202 10.59 -10.06 -19.92
C GLN A 202 10.34 -9.68 -21.38
N SER A 203 9.07 -9.59 -21.77
CA SER A 203 8.67 -9.18 -23.13
C SER A 203 9.08 -7.73 -23.44
N TYR A 204 8.94 -6.84 -22.46
CA TYR A 204 9.31 -5.43 -22.61
C TYR A 204 10.83 -5.25 -22.84
N PHE A 205 11.65 -6.07 -22.16
CA PHE A 205 13.11 -5.99 -22.20
C PHE A 205 13.76 -7.06 -23.11
N VAL A 206 13.00 -7.74 -23.98
CA VAL A 206 13.49 -8.88 -24.78
C VAL A 206 14.76 -8.59 -25.59
N ASN A 207 14.95 -7.34 -26.03
CA ASN A 207 16.10 -6.92 -26.83
C ASN A 207 17.17 -6.16 -26.03
N ARG A 208 17.13 -6.19 -24.68
CA ARG A 208 18.10 -5.51 -23.81
C ARG A 208 18.88 -6.51 -22.99
N SER A 209 20.20 -6.28 -22.85
CA SER A 209 20.98 -7.01 -21.85
C SER A 209 20.54 -6.65 -20.44
N ILE A 210 20.44 -7.64 -19.57
CA ILE A 210 20.03 -7.45 -18.16
C ILE A 210 20.95 -6.46 -17.44
N ASP A 211 22.24 -6.48 -17.71
CA ASP A 211 23.24 -5.60 -17.12
C ASP A 211 23.12 -4.13 -17.57
N SER A 212 22.33 -3.87 -18.63
CA SER A 212 22.04 -2.51 -19.12
C SER A 212 20.75 -1.92 -18.56
N ILE A 213 20.03 -2.68 -17.73
CA ILE A 213 18.75 -2.24 -17.17
C ILE A 213 18.97 -1.55 -15.84
N ALA A 214 18.50 -0.31 -15.74
CA ALA A 214 18.53 0.48 -14.50
C ALA A 214 17.15 0.45 -13.79
N PRO A 215 17.08 0.79 -12.48
CA PRO A 215 15.81 0.88 -11.75
C PRO A 215 14.77 1.77 -12.45
N LYS A 216 15.17 2.92 -13.00
CA LYS A 216 14.27 3.82 -13.75
C LYS A 216 13.72 3.21 -15.03
N ASP A 217 14.42 2.29 -15.67
CA ASP A 217 13.91 1.58 -16.86
C ASP A 217 12.74 0.67 -16.47
N ILE A 218 12.88 -0.08 -15.34
CA ILE A 218 11.81 -0.96 -14.83
C ILE A 218 10.61 -0.11 -14.40
N PHE A 219 10.82 0.98 -13.69
CA PHE A 219 9.75 1.92 -13.32
C PHE A 219 8.97 2.38 -14.55
N THR A 220 9.66 2.80 -15.61
CA THR A 220 9.06 3.26 -16.86
C THR A 220 8.28 2.14 -17.55
N ALA A 221 8.86 0.94 -17.60
CA ALA A 221 8.21 -0.24 -18.18
C ALA A 221 6.93 -0.61 -17.41
N VAL A 222 7.01 -0.66 -16.07
CA VAL A 222 5.85 -0.96 -15.21
C VAL A 222 4.76 0.08 -15.41
N CYS A 223 5.10 1.37 -15.42
CA CYS A 223 4.13 2.43 -15.68
C CYS A 223 3.46 2.27 -17.06
N ALA A 224 4.24 2.00 -18.11
CA ALA A 224 3.70 1.79 -19.46
C ALA A 224 2.76 0.58 -19.52
N ILE A 225 3.18 -0.58 -18.99
CA ILE A 225 2.38 -1.81 -18.98
C ILE A 225 1.09 -1.62 -18.19
N ARG A 226 1.15 -0.99 -17.01
CA ARG A 226 -0.02 -0.77 -16.16
C ARG A 226 -1.01 0.22 -16.78
N SER A 227 -0.52 1.30 -17.39
CA SER A 227 -1.38 2.29 -18.07
C SER A 227 -2.11 1.71 -19.28
N GLN A 228 -1.57 0.66 -19.92
CA GLN A 228 -2.28 -0.07 -20.96
C GLN A 228 -3.38 -1.00 -20.43
N LYS A 229 -3.20 -1.55 -19.22
CA LYS A 229 -4.12 -2.53 -18.61
C LYS A 229 -5.21 -1.91 -17.76
N LEU A 230 -4.93 -0.78 -17.14
CA LEU A 230 -5.81 -0.12 -16.17
C LEU A 230 -6.04 1.33 -16.60
N PRO A 231 -7.29 1.78 -16.74
CA PRO A 231 -7.58 3.19 -17.01
C PRO A 231 -7.14 4.08 -15.86
N ASP A 232 -6.80 5.33 -16.16
CA ASP A 232 -6.57 6.34 -15.13
C ASP A 232 -7.87 6.55 -14.33
N PRO A 233 -7.86 6.40 -13.00
CA PRO A 233 -9.04 6.59 -12.16
C PRO A 233 -9.66 7.99 -12.28
N LYS A 234 -8.89 8.99 -12.70
CA LYS A 234 -9.39 10.34 -12.97
C LYS A 234 -10.27 10.42 -14.22
N VAL A 235 -10.10 9.47 -15.14
CA VAL A 235 -10.88 9.38 -16.38
C VAL A 235 -12.02 8.37 -16.24
N ILE A 236 -11.70 7.17 -15.74
CA ILE A 236 -12.67 6.12 -15.47
C ILE A 236 -12.43 5.60 -14.06
N GLY A 237 -13.37 5.90 -13.16
CA GLY A 237 -13.29 5.47 -11.77
C GLY A 237 -13.10 3.96 -11.64
N ASN A 238 -12.08 3.54 -10.90
CA ASN A 238 -11.81 2.13 -10.64
C ASN A 238 -11.06 1.93 -9.32
N VAL A 239 -11.01 0.68 -8.85
CA VAL A 239 -10.28 0.25 -7.64
C VAL A 239 -9.18 -0.77 -7.98
N GLY A 240 -8.73 -0.80 -9.21
CA GLY A 240 -7.72 -1.74 -9.70
C GLY A 240 -8.25 -3.18 -9.79
N SER A 241 -7.40 -4.18 -9.56
CA SER A 241 -7.78 -5.59 -9.60
C SER A 241 -8.66 -5.95 -8.40
N PHE A 242 -9.92 -6.28 -8.67
CA PHE A 242 -10.92 -6.57 -7.64
C PHE A 242 -10.76 -7.95 -7.03
N PHE A 243 -10.51 -8.97 -7.85
CA PHE A 243 -10.37 -10.35 -7.38
C PHE A 243 -8.91 -10.70 -7.06
N GLN A 244 -8.71 -11.46 -5.98
CA GLN A 244 -7.45 -12.09 -5.70
C GLN A 244 -7.28 -13.34 -6.56
N ASN A 245 -6.04 -13.63 -6.99
CA ASN A 245 -5.72 -14.90 -7.62
C ASN A 245 -5.86 -16.02 -6.58
N THR A 246 -6.52 -17.10 -6.97
CA THR A 246 -6.70 -18.26 -6.11
C THR A 246 -5.41 -19.08 -6.08
N ILE A 247 -4.96 -19.47 -4.87
CA ILE A 247 -3.85 -20.39 -4.69
C ILE A 247 -4.42 -21.82 -4.75
N VAL A 248 -3.90 -22.65 -5.64
CA VAL A 248 -4.31 -24.03 -5.82
C VAL A 248 -3.11 -24.98 -5.77
N SER A 249 -3.34 -26.26 -5.47
CA SER A 249 -2.31 -27.28 -5.59
C SER A 249 -1.90 -27.50 -7.05
N ASN A 250 -0.67 -27.99 -7.27
CA ASN A 250 -0.21 -28.34 -8.64
C ASN A 250 -1.12 -29.37 -9.32
N ALA A 251 -1.68 -30.33 -8.58
CA ALA A 251 -2.62 -31.31 -9.10
C ALA A 251 -3.91 -30.64 -9.61
N HIS A 252 -4.46 -29.71 -8.82
CA HIS A 252 -5.64 -28.96 -9.23
C HIS A 252 -5.35 -28.03 -10.43
N LEU A 253 -4.18 -27.39 -10.45
CA LEU A 253 -3.76 -26.59 -11.61
C LEU A 253 -3.68 -27.41 -12.88
N PHE A 254 -3.17 -28.65 -12.79
CA PHE A 254 -3.14 -29.56 -13.94
C PHE A 254 -4.54 -29.84 -14.50
N THR A 255 -5.49 -30.20 -13.63
CA THR A 255 -6.90 -30.41 -14.03
C THR A 255 -7.52 -29.13 -14.63
N LEU A 256 -7.24 -27.96 -14.07
CA LEU A 256 -7.71 -26.69 -14.63
C LEU A 256 -7.14 -26.42 -16.02
N LYS A 257 -5.88 -26.74 -16.28
CA LYS A 257 -5.25 -26.57 -17.58
C LYS A 257 -5.81 -27.52 -18.66
N GLU A 258 -6.28 -28.71 -18.26
CA GLU A 258 -7.00 -29.61 -19.19
C GLU A 258 -8.35 -29.01 -19.63
N GLN A 259 -9.06 -28.36 -18.67
CA GLN A 259 -10.36 -27.75 -18.97
C GLN A 259 -10.24 -26.35 -19.61
N PHE A 260 -9.21 -25.61 -19.24
CA PHE A 260 -8.94 -24.23 -19.67
C PHE A 260 -7.48 -24.09 -20.13
N PRO A 261 -7.13 -24.52 -21.35
CA PRO A 261 -5.74 -24.58 -21.83
C PRO A 261 -4.99 -23.23 -21.80
N ILE A 262 -5.72 -22.12 -21.89
CA ILE A 262 -5.16 -20.75 -21.88
C ILE A 262 -5.13 -20.11 -20.50
N ILE A 263 -5.46 -20.87 -19.42
CA ILE A 263 -5.46 -20.31 -18.07
C ILE A 263 -4.04 -19.83 -17.67
N VAL A 264 -3.94 -18.58 -17.29
CA VAL A 264 -2.68 -18.01 -16.82
C VAL A 264 -2.44 -18.46 -15.38
N SER A 265 -1.24 -18.95 -15.13
CA SER A 265 -0.84 -19.38 -13.78
C SER A 265 0.56 -18.89 -13.45
N TYR A 266 0.79 -18.61 -12.19
CA TYR A 266 2.07 -18.18 -11.64
C TYR A 266 2.47 -19.12 -10.49
N THR A 267 3.76 -19.34 -10.32
CA THR A 267 4.24 -20.06 -9.14
C THR A 267 3.97 -19.22 -7.90
N ALA A 268 3.23 -19.78 -6.94
CA ALA A 268 3.09 -19.15 -5.64
C ALA A 268 4.45 -19.19 -4.93
N TRP A 269 4.84 -18.07 -4.31
CA TRP A 269 6.02 -18.06 -3.45
C TRP A 269 5.83 -19.05 -2.31
N PRO A 270 6.85 -19.83 -1.95
CA PRO A 270 6.73 -20.71 -0.80
C PRO A 270 6.38 -19.87 0.43
N THR A 271 5.20 -20.08 0.98
CA THR A 271 4.90 -19.68 2.34
C THR A 271 5.85 -20.51 3.21
N LEU A 272 6.82 -19.86 3.85
CA LEU A 272 7.59 -20.53 4.90
C LEU A 272 6.57 -20.98 5.94
N SER A 273 6.37 -22.30 6.00
CA SER A 273 5.56 -23.01 7.00
C SER A 273 6.21 -22.90 8.36
#